data_a615ad2efc588ca4a24d04569925b67f
#
_entry.id   a615ad2efc588ca4a24d04569925b67f
#
_cell.length_a   1.000
_cell.length_b   1.000
_cell.length_c   1.000
_cell.angle_alpha   90.00
_cell.angle_beta   90.00
_cell.angle_gamma   90.00
#
_symmetry.space_group_name_H-M   'P 1'
#
loop_
_entity.id
_entity.type
_entity.pdbx_description
1 polymer ?
#
loop_
_entity_poly.entity_id
_entity_poly.type
_entity_poly.pdbx_seq_one_letter_code
_entity_poly.pdbx_strand_id
1 'polypeptide(L)'
;MKFLPSPSSPASSAACAVLLSASIALAQAPRTAEPCVITPVKTSLAADAPSVSIVVEHGRIARIVPVGDPLPAAVRVIDGKNQLAVPAFVDAASWSGCVTPEPRIDQDLPTDLESDVQVDMRAANRKGIEPAFRAAGALDFTPDEQSAWREAGFGLVLAAPHGQILGGTSALIVTRSAAPRDAVLVPEVFAHAAFAATGPSYPSTVMGYTAQLRQLFLDAHHHDELAARALAGRPGPRPAFDPELEALAPVLRRERRVACEAQLARDIDRWLALGNELGFDVAIVGGNQAFERADVLAAKRVPVILTLEWGDEPDDPDAKKDDAKTDEAKKDDAKSSETKSGEVQGEPAKGAEARTDASKPAGAPTGAATQPDEKRYEYEEPLGVRRAKRARWVERRDCAKVLAEKGVPFAFGTAGGSASDLLGKVRKLVEAGLPREVALRALSAGASEVLGASKIGALEPGRDADFALWTADPLSKDARLAWLFVDGFAHEFDLTEAAPLEGAPDEGVDASGVWTVDVKSPDAPMPPQVLELAMKPDGTVTGTLTATNPMDQQPMITKLTGRVAKKQMRLTAKFDLGELQIDAEYDGELAGDSWSGTLTVKGSFGEQKLDFKGAKKPQ
;
A
#
# COMPACT_ATOMS: atom_id res chain seq x y z
N MET A 1 -74.54 -23.53 36.34
CA MET A 1 -74.65 -22.97 37.70
C MET A 1 -73.65 -21.80 37.76
N LYS A 2 -74.11 -20.54 37.58
CA LYS A 2 -74.30 -19.57 38.69
C LYS A 2 -72.95 -19.39 39.43
N PHE A 3 -72.23 -18.22 39.58
CA PHE A 3 -72.58 -16.81 39.59
C PHE A 3 -71.30 -15.97 39.46
N LEU A 4 -71.36 -14.85 38.77
CA LEU A 4 -70.55 -13.65 39.02
C LEU A 4 -70.98 -13.01 40.38
N PRO A 5 -70.16 -12.16 41.03
CA PRO A 5 -69.86 -10.78 40.53
C PRO A 5 -68.50 -10.22 40.90
N SER A 6 -68.12 -9.15 40.18
CA SER A 6 -67.16 -8.08 40.57
C SER A 6 -67.79 -7.19 41.68
N PRO A 7 -67.12 -6.16 42.31
CA PRO A 7 -66.09 -5.25 41.77
C PRO A 7 -65.05 -4.76 42.84
N SER A 8 -64.06 -4.00 42.45
CA SER A 8 -63.69 -2.68 42.99
C SER A 8 -62.21 -2.34 42.79
N SER A 9 -62.00 -1.26 42.06
CA SER A 9 -60.71 -0.51 42.04
C SER A 9 -60.43 0.14 43.39
N PRO A 10 -59.14 0.48 43.67
CA PRO A 10 -58.82 1.88 43.50
C PRO A 10 -57.45 2.16 42.84
N ALA A 11 -57.39 3.34 42.29
CA ALA A 11 -56.29 4.02 41.66
C ALA A 11 -55.01 4.04 42.50
N SER A 12 -53.89 3.77 41.84
CA SER A 12 -52.58 4.16 42.30
C SER A 12 -51.77 4.70 41.13
N SER A 13 -51.46 5.95 41.26
CA SER A 13 -50.62 6.79 40.40
C SER A 13 -49.28 6.13 40.15
N ALA A 14 -49.01 5.67 38.91
CA ALA A 14 -47.69 5.36 38.47
C ALA A 14 -47.18 6.52 37.61
N ALA A 15 -46.29 7.30 38.20
CA ALA A 15 -45.53 8.33 37.52
C ALA A 15 -44.75 7.68 36.36
N CYS A 16 -45.14 8.03 35.13
CA CYS A 16 -44.38 7.72 33.93
C CYS A 16 -43.11 8.57 33.91
N ALA A 17 -41.98 8.03 34.37
CA ALA A 17 -40.69 8.59 34.15
C ALA A 17 -40.37 8.43 32.65
N VAL A 18 -40.58 9.50 31.89
CA VAL A 18 -40.08 9.66 30.52
C VAL A 18 -38.57 9.79 30.61
N LEU A 19 -37.86 8.69 30.46
CA LEU A 19 -36.44 8.70 30.15
C LEU A 19 -36.29 9.28 28.73
N LEU A 20 -35.97 10.57 28.63
CA LEU A 20 -35.40 11.17 27.44
C LEU A 20 -34.01 10.50 27.23
N SER A 21 -33.96 9.40 26.50
CA SER A 21 -32.75 8.95 25.85
C SER A 21 -32.41 10.00 24.79
N ALA A 22 -31.52 10.93 25.14
CA ALA A 22 -30.83 11.76 24.17
C ALA A 22 -30.01 10.79 23.30
N SER A 23 -30.59 10.35 22.20
CA SER A 23 -29.85 9.75 21.10
C SER A 23 -28.88 10.81 20.62
N ILE A 24 -27.59 10.69 20.98
CA ILE A 24 -26.52 11.40 20.29
C ILE A 24 -26.59 10.86 18.87
N ALA A 25 -27.27 11.58 18.00
CA ALA A 25 -27.18 11.38 16.56
C ALA A 25 -25.71 11.66 16.23
N LEU A 26 -24.91 10.61 16.10
CA LEU A 26 -23.67 10.69 15.37
C LEU A 26 -24.04 11.32 14.02
N ALA A 27 -23.58 12.53 13.78
CA ALA A 27 -23.80 13.23 12.53
C ALA A 27 -23.21 12.32 11.46
N GLN A 28 -24.09 11.64 10.70
CA GLN A 28 -23.65 10.89 9.53
C GLN A 28 -23.00 11.91 8.59
N ALA A 29 -21.78 11.62 8.16
CA ALA A 29 -21.13 12.44 7.14
C ALA A 29 -22.10 12.65 5.96
N PRO A 30 -22.18 13.86 5.40
CA PRO A 30 -23.11 14.15 4.33
C PRO A 30 -22.88 13.17 3.18
N ARG A 31 -23.93 12.54 2.70
CA ARG A 31 -23.88 11.55 1.60
C ARG A 31 -23.64 12.20 0.23
N THR A 32 -23.78 13.50 0.15
CA THR A 32 -23.59 14.30 -1.09
C THR A 32 -22.57 15.40 -0.81
N ALA A 33 -21.59 15.51 -1.70
CA ALA A 33 -20.62 16.59 -1.65
C ALA A 33 -21.29 17.95 -1.83
N GLU A 34 -20.84 18.96 -1.10
CA GLU A 34 -21.31 20.34 -1.27
C GLU A 34 -20.85 20.89 -2.62
N PRO A 35 -21.73 21.58 -3.36
CA PRO A 35 -21.33 22.25 -4.58
C PRO A 35 -20.21 23.27 -4.30
N CYS A 36 -19.19 23.28 -5.16
CA CYS A 36 -18.09 24.24 -5.02
C CYS A 36 -17.52 24.65 -6.37
N VAL A 37 -16.82 25.77 -6.37
CA VAL A 37 -16.05 26.29 -7.50
C VAL A 37 -14.61 26.44 -7.11
N ILE A 38 -13.71 25.89 -7.89
CA ILE A 38 -12.27 26.00 -7.68
C ILE A 38 -11.70 26.92 -8.76
N THR A 39 -11.13 28.06 -8.35
CA THR A 39 -10.67 29.10 -9.28
C THR A 39 -9.64 30.02 -8.63
N PRO A 40 -8.60 30.49 -9.34
CA PRO A 40 -8.13 30.01 -10.63
C PRO A 40 -7.27 28.73 -10.50
N VAL A 41 -7.33 27.82 -11.47
CA VAL A 41 -6.49 26.62 -11.54
C VAL A 41 -5.94 26.43 -12.95
N LYS A 42 -4.83 25.71 -13.09
CA LYS A 42 -4.26 25.27 -14.37
C LYS A 42 -4.55 23.80 -14.58
N THR A 43 -4.77 23.40 -15.82
CA THR A 43 -4.94 21.99 -16.21
C THR A 43 -3.77 21.46 -17.05
N SER A 44 -2.76 22.30 -17.25
CA SER A 44 -1.53 21.96 -17.97
C SER A 44 -0.35 22.71 -17.37
N LEU A 45 0.83 22.11 -17.43
CA LEU A 45 2.10 22.74 -17.04
C LEU A 45 2.69 23.69 -18.08
N ALA A 46 2.09 23.79 -19.28
CA ALA A 46 2.55 24.73 -20.28
C ALA A 46 2.52 26.16 -19.71
N ALA A 47 3.59 26.93 -19.95
CA ALA A 47 3.74 28.25 -19.34
C ALA A 47 2.62 29.23 -19.75
N ASP A 48 2.09 29.06 -20.95
CA ASP A 48 1.01 29.83 -21.56
C ASP A 48 -0.38 29.22 -21.37
N ALA A 49 -0.50 28.11 -20.61
CA ALA A 49 -1.77 27.49 -20.36
C ALA A 49 -2.72 28.46 -19.62
N PRO A 50 -3.93 28.71 -20.17
CA PRO A 50 -4.90 29.57 -19.50
C PRO A 50 -5.38 28.95 -18.19
N SER A 51 -5.60 29.80 -17.20
CA SER A 51 -6.27 29.39 -15.97
C SER A 51 -7.77 29.20 -16.22
N VAL A 52 -8.34 28.21 -15.56
CA VAL A 52 -9.76 27.85 -15.68
C VAL A 52 -10.42 27.83 -14.30
N SER A 53 -11.73 27.78 -14.29
CA SER A 53 -12.56 27.52 -13.12
C SER A 53 -13.22 26.15 -13.27
N ILE A 54 -13.12 25.32 -12.25
CA ILE A 54 -13.77 24.00 -12.20
C ILE A 54 -15.00 24.13 -11.31
N VAL A 55 -16.16 23.78 -11.85
CA VAL A 55 -17.44 23.79 -11.11
C VAL A 55 -17.79 22.34 -10.77
N VAL A 56 -17.94 22.06 -9.48
CA VAL A 56 -18.34 20.74 -8.95
C VAL A 56 -19.76 20.82 -8.43
N GLU A 57 -20.64 19.96 -8.93
CA GLU A 57 -22.03 19.84 -8.49
C GLU A 57 -22.40 18.35 -8.39
N HIS A 58 -23.06 17.97 -7.32
CA HIS A 58 -23.53 16.59 -7.09
C HIS A 58 -22.41 15.53 -7.20
N GLY A 59 -21.21 15.84 -6.70
CA GLY A 59 -20.05 14.95 -6.74
C GLY A 59 -19.41 14.81 -8.13
N ARG A 60 -19.79 15.65 -9.10
CA ARG A 60 -19.29 15.61 -10.48
C ARG A 60 -18.73 16.94 -10.95
N ILE A 61 -17.82 16.86 -11.91
CA ILE A 61 -17.37 18.05 -12.65
C ILE A 61 -18.50 18.47 -13.57
N ALA A 62 -19.23 19.51 -13.17
CA ALA A 62 -20.33 20.04 -13.98
C ALA A 62 -19.81 20.80 -15.20
N ARG A 63 -18.80 21.68 -15.00
CA ARG A 63 -18.23 22.52 -16.06
C ARG A 63 -16.77 22.85 -15.76
N ILE A 64 -15.99 23.05 -16.81
CA ILE A 64 -14.67 23.66 -16.79
C ILE A 64 -14.75 24.87 -17.72
N VAL A 65 -14.58 26.06 -17.17
CA VAL A 65 -14.78 27.30 -17.90
C VAL A 65 -13.59 28.26 -17.73
N PRO A 66 -13.33 29.17 -18.69
CA PRO A 66 -12.30 30.21 -18.51
C PRO A 66 -12.53 31.05 -17.24
N VAL A 67 -11.46 31.54 -16.63
CA VAL A 67 -11.55 32.48 -15.52
C VAL A 67 -12.22 33.77 -15.99
N GLY A 68 -13.27 34.21 -15.28
CA GLY A 68 -14.08 35.39 -15.66
C GLY A 68 -15.45 35.05 -16.23
N ASP A 69 -15.68 33.81 -16.62
CA ASP A 69 -17.02 33.37 -17.01
C ASP A 69 -18.00 33.35 -15.84
N PRO A 70 -19.31 33.51 -16.06
CA PRO A 70 -20.30 33.48 -15.00
C PRO A 70 -20.29 32.15 -14.22
N LEU A 71 -20.08 32.25 -12.90
CA LEU A 71 -20.09 31.14 -11.98
C LEU A 71 -21.43 31.01 -11.26
N PRO A 72 -21.80 29.82 -10.74
CA PRO A 72 -23.03 29.67 -9.96
C PRO A 72 -23.00 30.58 -8.72
N ALA A 73 -24.13 31.24 -8.44
CA ALA A 73 -24.28 32.06 -7.24
C ALA A 73 -24.45 31.18 -6.00
N ALA A 74 -23.97 31.66 -4.85
CA ALA A 74 -24.13 31.04 -3.54
C ALA A 74 -23.52 29.64 -3.38
N VAL A 75 -22.39 29.36 -4.07
CA VAL A 75 -21.58 28.15 -3.89
C VAL A 75 -20.27 28.48 -3.18
N ARG A 76 -19.68 27.50 -2.48
CA ARG A 76 -18.37 27.63 -1.87
C ARG A 76 -17.31 27.86 -2.95
N VAL A 77 -16.53 28.93 -2.83
CA VAL A 77 -15.39 29.20 -3.72
C VAL A 77 -14.10 28.80 -3.00
N ILE A 78 -13.31 27.97 -3.66
CA ILE A 78 -11.99 27.54 -3.20
C ILE A 78 -10.95 28.24 -4.08
N ASP A 79 -10.01 28.94 -3.44
CA ASP A 79 -8.90 29.58 -4.14
C ASP A 79 -7.86 28.54 -4.56
N GLY A 80 -7.83 28.24 -5.86
CA GLY A 80 -6.90 27.28 -6.44
C GLY A 80 -5.48 27.83 -6.68
N LYS A 81 -5.21 29.12 -6.40
CA LYS A 81 -3.89 29.77 -6.44
C LYS A 81 -3.07 29.45 -7.71
N ASN A 82 -3.74 29.22 -8.84
CA ASN A 82 -3.14 28.75 -10.08
C ASN A 82 -2.38 27.41 -9.97
N GLN A 83 -2.72 26.59 -9.00
CA GLN A 83 -2.18 25.25 -8.83
C GLN A 83 -2.59 24.35 -9.99
N LEU A 84 -1.83 23.28 -10.20
CA LEU A 84 -2.09 22.32 -11.26
C LEU A 84 -3.17 21.33 -10.84
N ALA A 85 -4.30 21.35 -11.54
CA ALA A 85 -5.35 20.35 -11.41
C ALA A 85 -5.03 19.14 -12.30
N VAL A 86 -4.95 17.95 -11.70
CA VAL A 86 -4.81 16.66 -12.39
C VAL A 86 -5.86 15.69 -11.87
N PRO A 87 -6.28 14.67 -12.64
CA PRO A 87 -7.14 13.63 -12.10
C PRO A 87 -6.52 13.01 -10.85
N ALA A 88 -7.31 12.65 -9.86
CA ALA A 88 -6.85 11.91 -8.70
C ALA A 88 -6.21 10.58 -9.13
N PHE A 89 -5.18 10.17 -8.42
CA PHE A 89 -4.51 8.92 -8.72
C PHE A 89 -5.37 7.73 -8.30
N VAL A 90 -5.18 6.63 -9.02
CA VAL A 90 -5.87 5.36 -8.82
C VAL A 90 -4.82 4.30 -8.49
N ASP A 91 -4.94 3.70 -7.33
CA ASP A 91 -4.20 2.47 -6.99
C ASP A 91 -4.94 1.28 -7.62
N ALA A 92 -4.38 0.73 -8.68
CA ALA A 92 -5.06 -0.29 -9.47
C ALA A 92 -4.97 -1.71 -8.86
N ALA A 93 -4.21 -1.92 -7.79
CA ALA A 93 -4.19 -3.14 -6.99
C ALA A 93 -3.57 -2.85 -5.62
N SER A 94 -4.37 -2.91 -4.58
CA SER A 94 -3.94 -2.83 -3.19
C SER A 94 -4.41 -4.06 -2.43
N TRP A 95 -3.51 -4.64 -1.64
CA TRP A 95 -3.85 -5.73 -0.73
C TRP A 95 -4.28 -5.19 0.65
N SER A 96 -4.13 -3.89 0.86
CA SER A 96 -4.70 -3.19 2.01
C SER A 96 -6.17 -2.84 1.76
N GLY A 97 -6.93 -2.68 2.83
CA GLY A 97 -8.34 -2.28 2.78
C GLY A 97 -9.32 -3.44 2.59
N CYS A 98 -8.82 -4.69 2.44
CA CYS A 98 -9.66 -5.89 2.36
C CYS A 98 -9.00 -7.01 3.17
N VAL A 99 -9.79 -7.63 4.05
CA VAL A 99 -9.35 -8.85 4.76
C VAL A 99 -9.57 -10.03 3.85
N THR A 100 -8.49 -10.59 3.32
CA THR A 100 -8.53 -11.86 2.57
C THR A 100 -8.87 -12.98 3.55
N PRO A 101 -9.92 -13.81 3.29
CA PRO A 101 -10.28 -14.88 4.20
C PRO A 101 -9.15 -15.88 4.36
N GLU A 102 -8.85 -16.21 5.60
CA GLU A 102 -7.96 -17.33 5.90
C GLU A 102 -8.69 -18.66 5.71
N PRO A 103 -8.02 -19.70 5.21
CA PRO A 103 -8.60 -21.04 5.13
C PRO A 103 -8.99 -21.52 6.52
N ARG A 104 -10.19 -22.07 6.66
CA ARG A 104 -10.56 -22.77 7.87
C ARG A 104 -9.77 -24.08 7.93
N ILE A 105 -8.83 -24.16 8.85
CA ILE A 105 -8.23 -25.43 9.25
C ILE A 105 -9.23 -26.05 10.21
N ASP A 106 -10.04 -26.97 9.71
CA ASP A 106 -10.94 -27.71 10.57
C ASP A 106 -10.09 -28.76 11.32
N GLN A 107 -9.80 -28.47 12.61
CA GLN A 107 -9.00 -29.33 13.47
C GLN A 107 -9.70 -30.69 13.75
N ASP A 108 -10.99 -30.76 13.49
CA ASP A 108 -11.80 -31.97 13.68
C ASP A 108 -11.87 -32.86 12.42
N LEU A 109 -11.34 -32.37 11.29
CA LEU A 109 -11.25 -33.20 10.09
C LEU A 109 -10.13 -34.24 10.26
N PRO A 110 -10.40 -35.53 9.98
CA PRO A 110 -9.35 -36.54 9.93
C PRO A 110 -8.23 -36.11 9.00
N THR A 111 -6.98 -36.30 9.41
CA THR A 111 -5.76 -35.91 8.65
C THR A 111 -5.77 -36.47 7.21
N ASP A 112 -6.44 -37.59 7.01
CA ASP A 112 -6.60 -38.23 5.71
C ASP A 112 -7.41 -37.41 4.71
N LEU A 113 -8.35 -36.59 5.18
CA LEU A 113 -9.17 -35.73 4.32
C LEU A 113 -8.41 -34.48 3.83
N GLU A 114 -7.39 -34.04 4.53
CA GLU A 114 -6.55 -32.92 4.08
C GLU A 114 -5.71 -33.28 2.85
N SER A 115 -5.36 -34.54 2.69
CA SER A 115 -4.55 -35.06 1.57
C SER A 115 -5.37 -35.78 0.52
N ASP A 116 -6.65 -36.01 0.74
CA ASP A 116 -7.52 -36.67 -0.23
C ASP A 116 -7.85 -35.72 -1.39
N VAL A 117 -7.38 -36.06 -2.58
CA VAL A 117 -7.65 -35.33 -3.83
C VAL A 117 -9.11 -35.38 -4.27
N GLN A 118 -9.92 -36.27 -3.71
CA GLN A 118 -11.36 -36.39 -4.00
C GLN A 118 -12.20 -35.44 -3.14
N VAL A 119 -11.63 -34.86 -2.08
CA VAL A 119 -12.32 -33.87 -1.26
C VAL A 119 -12.46 -32.56 -2.04
N ASP A 120 -13.66 -32.01 -2.05
CA ASP A 120 -13.92 -30.72 -2.66
C ASP A 120 -13.12 -29.61 -1.94
N MET A 121 -12.13 -29.04 -2.65
CA MET A 121 -11.22 -28.02 -2.11
C MET A 121 -11.91 -26.67 -1.87
N ARG A 122 -13.12 -26.48 -2.37
CA ARG A 122 -13.95 -25.29 -2.10
C ARG A 122 -14.58 -25.34 -0.71
N ALA A 123 -14.76 -26.55 -0.16
CA ALA A 123 -15.31 -26.70 1.17
C ALA A 123 -14.41 -26.02 2.20
N ALA A 124 -14.99 -25.09 2.98
CA ALA A 124 -14.30 -24.33 4.03
C ALA A 124 -13.06 -23.53 3.56
N ASN A 125 -13.01 -23.10 2.30
CA ASN A 125 -11.88 -22.35 1.73
C ASN A 125 -10.52 -23.01 1.97
N ARG A 126 -10.44 -24.32 1.83
CA ARG A 126 -9.28 -25.12 2.31
C ARG A 126 -7.95 -24.74 1.71
N LYS A 127 -7.93 -24.18 0.50
CA LYS A 127 -6.68 -23.86 -0.24
C LYS A 127 -6.72 -22.48 -0.90
N GLY A 128 -7.56 -21.58 -0.41
CA GLY A 128 -7.75 -20.29 -1.06
C GLY A 128 -8.54 -20.43 -2.36
N ILE A 129 -9.59 -21.27 -2.36
CA ILE A 129 -10.55 -21.41 -3.46
C ILE A 129 -11.91 -20.94 -2.95
N GLU A 130 -12.18 -19.66 -3.10
CA GLU A 130 -13.40 -19.00 -2.65
C GLU A 130 -13.88 -17.97 -3.68
N PRO A 131 -14.26 -18.41 -4.90
CA PRO A 131 -14.71 -17.51 -5.97
C PRO A 131 -15.87 -16.60 -5.57
N ALA A 132 -16.74 -17.05 -4.63
CA ALA A 132 -17.88 -16.27 -4.14
C ALA A 132 -17.49 -15.14 -3.17
N PHE A 133 -16.26 -15.09 -2.69
CA PHE A 133 -15.79 -14.00 -1.83
C PHE A 133 -15.84 -12.66 -2.57
N ARG A 134 -16.28 -11.62 -1.86
CA ARG A 134 -16.38 -10.25 -2.39
C ARG A 134 -15.70 -9.27 -1.46
N ALA A 135 -14.63 -8.65 -1.91
CA ALA A 135 -13.91 -7.64 -1.15
C ALA A 135 -14.83 -6.51 -0.67
N ALA A 136 -15.85 -6.13 -1.45
CA ALA A 136 -16.84 -5.12 -1.06
C ALA A 136 -17.57 -5.41 0.25
N GLY A 137 -17.70 -6.68 0.63
CA GLY A 137 -18.32 -7.12 1.89
C GLY A 137 -17.33 -7.33 3.04
N ALA A 138 -16.03 -7.26 2.76
CA ALA A 138 -14.95 -7.55 3.71
C ALA A 138 -13.93 -6.41 3.78
N LEU A 139 -14.38 -5.19 3.48
CA LEU A 139 -13.52 -4.01 3.59
C LEU A 139 -13.22 -3.74 5.06
N ASP A 140 -11.94 -3.59 5.35
CA ASP A 140 -11.43 -3.22 6.67
C ASP A 140 -10.25 -2.26 6.47
N PHE A 141 -10.49 -1.00 6.75
CA PHE A 141 -9.50 0.06 6.69
C PHE A 141 -9.79 1.13 7.73
N THR A 142 -8.74 1.66 8.30
CA THR A 142 -8.79 2.73 9.28
C THR A 142 -8.89 4.11 8.62
N PRO A 143 -9.33 5.15 9.35
CA PRO A 143 -9.25 6.53 8.87
C PRO A 143 -7.83 6.97 8.51
N ASP A 144 -6.81 6.45 9.20
CA ASP A 144 -5.40 6.78 8.96
C ASP A 144 -4.90 6.17 7.65
N GLU A 145 -5.27 4.93 7.35
CA GLU A 145 -4.97 4.33 6.04
C GLU A 145 -5.63 5.09 4.90
N GLN A 146 -6.88 5.53 5.08
CA GLN A 146 -7.53 6.40 4.09
C GLN A 146 -6.79 7.74 3.95
N SER A 147 -6.27 8.30 5.05
CA SER A 147 -5.48 9.54 5.02
C SER A 147 -4.18 9.35 4.26
N ALA A 148 -3.47 8.24 4.51
CA ALA A 148 -2.20 7.93 3.84
C ALA A 148 -2.36 7.83 2.32
N TRP A 149 -3.44 7.24 1.81
CA TRP A 149 -3.74 7.26 0.37
C TRP A 149 -3.99 8.67 -0.14
N ARG A 150 -4.83 9.45 0.57
CA ARG A 150 -5.14 10.84 0.17
C ARG A 150 -3.91 11.73 0.16
N GLU A 151 -3.05 11.64 1.16
CA GLU A 151 -1.80 12.42 1.27
C GLU A 151 -0.84 12.19 0.10
N ALA A 152 -0.87 10.98 -0.47
CA ALA A 152 -0.14 10.65 -1.69
C ALA A 152 -0.89 11.00 -2.99
N GLY A 153 -2.10 11.57 -2.91
CA GLY A 153 -2.91 11.98 -4.06
C GLY A 153 -3.78 10.89 -4.66
N PHE A 154 -3.92 9.72 -3.99
CA PHE A 154 -4.77 8.63 -4.44
C PHE A 154 -6.20 8.83 -3.94
N GLY A 155 -7.11 9.12 -4.86
CA GLY A 155 -8.55 9.24 -4.59
C GLY A 155 -9.29 7.91 -4.62
N LEU A 156 -8.73 6.91 -5.33
CA LEU A 156 -9.38 5.63 -5.57
C LEU A 156 -8.38 4.48 -5.39
N VAL A 157 -8.88 3.37 -4.86
CA VAL A 157 -8.07 2.17 -4.56
C VAL A 157 -8.86 0.93 -4.93
N LEU A 158 -8.22 0.00 -5.64
CA LEU A 158 -8.76 -1.34 -5.85
C LEU A 158 -8.35 -2.24 -4.68
N ALA A 159 -9.23 -2.41 -3.72
CA ALA A 159 -9.06 -3.38 -2.64
C ALA A 159 -9.23 -4.80 -3.18
N ALA A 160 -8.21 -5.62 -3.08
CA ALA A 160 -8.14 -6.91 -3.75
C ALA A 160 -7.71 -8.05 -2.82
N PRO A 161 -8.38 -9.22 -2.87
CA PRO A 161 -7.85 -10.44 -2.28
C PRO A 161 -6.58 -10.87 -3.05
N HIS A 162 -5.63 -11.51 -2.36
CA HIS A 162 -4.34 -11.88 -2.96
C HIS A 162 -3.80 -13.20 -2.42
N GLY A 163 -2.81 -13.78 -3.11
CA GLY A 163 -2.06 -14.94 -2.65
C GLY A 163 -2.88 -16.24 -2.56
N GLN A 164 -4.00 -16.33 -3.27
CA GLN A 164 -4.90 -17.49 -3.26
C GLN A 164 -5.11 -18.05 -4.66
N ILE A 165 -5.40 -19.36 -4.77
CA ILE A 165 -5.63 -20.03 -6.08
C ILE A 165 -6.73 -19.31 -6.85
N LEU A 166 -7.87 -18.99 -6.18
CA LEU A 166 -8.94 -18.16 -6.69
C LEU A 166 -9.66 -17.48 -5.51
N GLY A 167 -9.24 -16.28 -5.18
CA GLY A 167 -9.57 -15.59 -3.92
C GLY A 167 -10.84 -14.73 -3.96
N GLY A 168 -11.67 -14.83 -5.00
CA GLY A 168 -12.88 -14.01 -5.13
C GLY A 168 -12.68 -12.70 -5.89
N THR A 169 -13.52 -11.69 -5.62
CA THR A 169 -13.56 -10.46 -6.41
C THR A 169 -13.09 -9.23 -5.65
N SER A 170 -12.33 -8.35 -6.35
CA SER A 170 -11.93 -7.03 -5.85
C SER A 170 -13.04 -5.99 -5.96
N ALA A 171 -12.92 -4.95 -5.13
CA ALA A 171 -13.79 -3.79 -5.14
C ALA A 171 -13.00 -2.49 -5.34
N LEU A 172 -13.51 -1.58 -6.18
CA LEU A 172 -12.97 -0.23 -6.30
C LEU A 172 -13.63 0.65 -5.24
N ILE A 173 -12.82 1.27 -4.41
CA ILE A 173 -13.26 2.12 -3.31
C ILE A 173 -12.74 3.55 -3.47
N VAL A 174 -13.47 4.50 -2.89
CA VAL A 174 -13.05 5.89 -2.73
C VAL A 174 -12.36 6.10 -1.38
N THR A 175 -11.32 6.93 -1.35
CA THR A 175 -10.54 7.21 -0.13
C THR A 175 -11.10 8.34 0.71
N ARG A 176 -12.25 8.94 0.34
CA ARG A 176 -12.89 9.95 1.17
C ARG A 176 -13.19 9.37 2.56
N SER A 177 -13.21 10.22 3.59
CA SER A 177 -13.55 9.79 4.96
C SER A 177 -14.98 9.25 5.03
N ALA A 178 -15.14 7.95 4.79
CA ALA A 178 -16.42 7.26 4.76
C ALA A 178 -16.30 5.89 5.44
N ALA A 179 -17.43 5.38 5.95
CA ALA A 179 -17.49 4.01 6.43
C ALA A 179 -17.21 3.03 5.28
N PRO A 180 -16.62 1.84 5.52
CA PRO A 180 -16.23 0.90 4.47
C PRO A 180 -17.33 0.64 3.41
N ARG A 181 -18.56 0.38 3.83
CA ARG A 181 -19.69 0.14 2.91
C ARG A 181 -20.05 1.34 2.03
N ASP A 182 -19.83 2.58 2.54
CA ASP A 182 -20.16 3.83 1.84
C ASP A 182 -18.99 4.30 0.96
N ALA A 183 -17.83 3.63 1.03
CA ALA A 183 -16.66 3.87 0.20
C ALA A 183 -16.68 3.05 -1.10
N VAL A 184 -17.55 2.05 -1.23
CA VAL A 184 -17.59 1.19 -2.43
C VAL A 184 -18.13 1.97 -3.63
N LEU A 185 -17.29 2.14 -4.65
CA LEU A 185 -17.66 2.74 -5.94
C LEU A 185 -18.09 1.67 -6.94
N VAL A 186 -17.30 0.60 -7.09
CA VAL A 186 -17.61 -0.57 -7.93
C VAL A 186 -17.42 -1.83 -7.11
N PRO A 187 -18.48 -2.58 -6.82
CA PRO A 187 -18.41 -3.71 -5.86
C PRO A 187 -17.68 -4.94 -6.40
N GLU A 188 -17.56 -5.10 -7.71
CA GLU A 188 -16.95 -6.26 -8.34
C GLU A 188 -16.20 -5.84 -9.61
N VAL A 189 -14.86 -5.88 -9.58
CA VAL A 189 -14.01 -5.45 -10.71
C VAL A 189 -13.36 -6.66 -11.37
N PHE A 190 -12.46 -7.36 -10.69
CA PHE A 190 -11.77 -8.54 -11.18
C PHE A 190 -12.05 -9.74 -10.28
N ALA A 191 -12.06 -10.96 -10.85
CA ALA A 191 -11.75 -12.15 -10.06
C ALA A 191 -10.24 -12.25 -9.89
N HIS A 192 -9.75 -12.70 -8.73
CA HIS A 192 -8.31 -12.74 -8.42
C HIS A 192 -7.81 -14.17 -8.33
N ALA A 193 -6.66 -14.46 -8.96
CA ALA A 193 -6.05 -15.78 -8.95
C ALA A 193 -4.52 -15.69 -8.82
N ALA A 194 -3.95 -16.63 -8.08
CA ALA A 194 -2.50 -16.77 -7.92
C ALA A 194 -2.05 -18.24 -8.02
N PHE A 195 -0.80 -18.46 -8.45
CA PHE A 195 -0.17 -19.77 -8.28
C PHE A 195 0.37 -19.91 -6.86
N ALA A 196 -0.51 -19.70 -5.89
CA ALA A 196 -0.25 -19.80 -4.47
C ALA A 196 -1.44 -20.46 -3.78
N ALA A 197 -1.19 -21.13 -2.67
CA ALA A 197 -2.21 -21.72 -1.83
C ALA A 197 -1.81 -21.56 -0.38
N THR A 198 -2.79 -21.42 0.47
CA THR A 198 -2.62 -21.37 1.92
C THR A 198 -2.51 -22.78 2.50
N GLY A 199 -1.73 -22.92 3.58
CA GLY A 199 -1.56 -24.15 4.34
C GLY A 199 -0.68 -25.22 3.67
N PRO A 200 -0.28 -26.25 4.43
CA PRO A 200 0.46 -27.40 3.93
C PRO A 200 -0.42 -28.31 3.07
N SER A 201 0.16 -29.37 2.52
CA SER A 201 -0.54 -30.41 1.76
C SER A 201 -0.93 -30.02 0.32
N TYR A 202 -1.64 -30.93 -0.36
CA TYR A 202 -2.09 -30.75 -1.74
C TYR A 202 -3.25 -29.73 -1.83
N PRO A 203 -3.26 -28.85 -2.86
CA PRO A 203 -2.19 -28.59 -3.83
C PRO A 203 -1.11 -27.66 -3.24
N SER A 204 0.18 -27.97 -3.50
CA SER A 204 1.34 -27.19 -3.02
C SER A 204 2.33 -26.87 -4.13
N THR A 205 1.99 -27.17 -5.37
CA THR A 205 2.82 -26.93 -6.55
C THR A 205 2.01 -26.30 -7.67
N VAL A 206 2.69 -25.61 -8.60
CA VAL A 206 2.04 -25.01 -9.77
C VAL A 206 1.22 -26.02 -10.58
N MET A 207 1.67 -27.29 -10.66
CA MET A 207 0.88 -28.36 -11.31
C MET A 207 -0.43 -28.61 -10.57
N GLY A 208 -0.36 -28.69 -9.24
CA GLY A 208 -1.55 -28.89 -8.40
C GLY A 208 -2.52 -27.70 -8.50
N TYR A 209 -2.00 -26.47 -8.46
CA TYR A 209 -2.82 -25.26 -8.62
C TYR A 209 -3.52 -25.23 -9.98
N THR A 210 -2.77 -25.55 -11.05
CA THR A 210 -3.32 -25.64 -12.40
C THR A 210 -4.39 -26.72 -12.53
N ALA A 211 -4.19 -27.89 -11.89
CA ALA A 211 -5.18 -28.97 -11.89
C ALA A 211 -6.46 -28.55 -11.17
N GLN A 212 -6.36 -27.88 -10.01
CA GLN A 212 -7.53 -27.36 -9.28
C GLN A 212 -8.29 -26.29 -10.06
N LEU A 213 -7.57 -25.35 -10.70
CA LEU A 213 -8.22 -24.35 -11.56
C LEU A 213 -8.95 -25.00 -12.73
N ARG A 214 -8.37 -26.00 -13.40
CA ARG A 214 -9.04 -26.72 -14.48
C ARG A 214 -10.30 -27.41 -14.00
N GLN A 215 -10.22 -28.13 -12.88
CA GLN A 215 -11.39 -28.80 -12.31
C GLN A 215 -12.50 -27.82 -12.00
N LEU A 216 -12.16 -26.73 -11.29
CA LEU A 216 -13.12 -25.70 -10.90
C LEU A 216 -13.82 -25.05 -12.11
N PHE A 217 -13.07 -24.69 -13.14
CA PHE A 217 -13.65 -24.08 -14.35
C PHE A 217 -14.49 -25.08 -15.16
N LEU A 218 -14.10 -26.36 -15.23
CA LEU A 218 -14.90 -27.42 -15.87
C LEU A 218 -16.20 -27.64 -15.13
N ASP A 219 -16.16 -27.68 -13.79
CA ASP A 219 -17.36 -27.81 -12.94
C ASP A 219 -18.29 -26.60 -13.11
N ALA A 220 -17.73 -25.38 -13.17
CA ALA A 220 -18.49 -24.17 -13.40
C ALA A 220 -19.16 -24.15 -14.80
N HIS A 221 -18.46 -24.56 -15.85
CA HIS A 221 -19.04 -24.73 -17.18
C HIS A 221 -20.20 -25.73 -17.18
N HIS A 222 -20.00 -26.90 -16.57
CA HIS A 222 -21.04 -27.93 -16.47
C HIS A 222 -22.25 -27.43 -15.69
N HIS A 223 -22.02 -26.76 -14.57
CA HIS A 223 -23.07 -26.14 -13.77
C HIS A 223 -23.89 -25.12 -14.56
N ASP A 224 -23.22 -24.21 -15.29
CA ASP A 224 -23.87 -23.17 -16.12
C ASP A 224 -24.69 -23.81 -17.28
N GLU A 225 -24.18 -24.86 -17.91
CA GLU A 225 -24.92 -25.62 -18.94
C GLU A 225 -26.19 -26.26 -18.36
N LEU A 226 -26.11 -26.90 -17.19
CA LEU A 226 -27.27 -27.49 -16.51
C LEU A 226 -28.31 -26.43 -16.11
N ALA A 227 -27.84 -25.29 -15.58
CA ALA A 227 -28.69 -24.15 -15.25
C ALA A 227 -29.42 -23.58 -16.48
N ALA A 228 -28.69 -23.37 -17.58
CA ALA A 228 -29.27 -22.90 -18.84
C ALA A 228 -30.30 -23.88 -19.43
N ARG A 229 -30.03 -25.18 -19.34
CA ARG A 229 -31.01 -26.24 -19.76
C ARG A 229 -32.27 -26.19 -18.91
N ALA A 230 -32.14 -26.07 -17.59
CA ALA A 230 -33.27 -26.02 -16.66
C ALA A 230 -34.12 -24.74 -16.91
N LEU A 231 -33.49 -23.60 -17.11
CA LEU A 231 -34.17 -22.34 -17.46
C LEU A 231 -34.92 -22.43 -18.80
N ALA A 232 -34.38 -23.15 -19.77
CA ALA A 232 -35.02 -23.40 -21.06
C ALA A 232 -36.14 -24.47 -20.99
N GLY A 233 -36.48 -24.98 -19.82
CA GLY A 233 -37.50 -26.02 -19.64
C GLY A 233 -37.16 -27.38 -20.26
N ARG A 234 -35.86 -27.64 -20.55
CA ARG A 234 -35.42 -28.91 -21.14
C ARG A 234 -35.37 -30.01 -20.09
N PRO A 235 -35.63 -31.26 -20.46
CA PRO A 235 -35.53 -32.39 -19.53
C PRO A 235 -34.12 -32.56 -18.96
N GLY A 236 -34.00 -32.85 -17.68
CA GLY A 236 -32.77 -33.11 -16.98
C GLY A 236 -32.78 -32.61 -15.52
N PRO A 237 -31.78 -32.96 -14.75
CA PRO A 237 -31.66 -32.48 -13.38
C PRO A 237 -31.42 -30.97 -13.36
N ARG A 238 -32.08 -30.28 -12.44
CA ARG A 238 -31.75 -28.91 -12.11
C ARG A 238 -30.49 -28.95 -11.21
N PRO A 239 -29.43 -28.16 -11.49
CA PRO A 239 -28.28 -28.12 -10.61
C PRO A 239 -28.68 -27.59 -9.23
N ALA A 240 -28.05 -28.08 -8.18
CA ALA A 240 -28.15 -27.48 -6.86
C ALA A 240 -27.53 -26.08 -6.90
N PHE A 241 -27.99 -25.19 -6.03
CA PHE A 241 -27.37 -23.89 -5.86
C PHE A 241 -25.96 -24.07 -5.30
N ASP A 242 -24.96 -23.56 -6.01
CA ASP A 242 -23.56 -23.58 -5.60
C ASP A 242 -23.01 -22.16 -5.79
N PRO A 243 -22.81 -21.40 -4.70
CA PRO A 243 -22.41 -20.00 -4.78
C PRO A 243 -21.01 -19.83 -5.39
N GLU A 244 -20.12 -20.80 -5.21
CA GLU A 244 -18.76 -20.76 -5.73
C GLU A 244 -18.73 -20.92 -7.26
N LEU A 245 -19.54 -21.85 -7.78
CA LEU A 245 -19.65 -22.05 -9.23
C LEU A 245 -20.43 -20.91 -9.90
N GLU A 246 -21.49 -20.41 -9.26
CA GLU A 246 -22.27 -19.30 -9.81
C GLU A 246 -21.47 -18.00 -9.85
N ALA A 247 -20.54 -17.76 -8.91
CA ALA A 247 -19.66 -16.60 -8.91
C ALA A 247 -18.71 -16.55 -10.12
N LEU A 248 -18.46 -17.71 -10.76
CA LEU A 248 -17.65 -17.81 -11.96
C LEU A 248 -18.42 -17.52 -13.26
N ALA A 249 -19.74 -17.49 -13.24
CA ALA A 249 -20.55 -17.27 -14.43
C ALA A 249 -20.16 -15.98 -15.20
N PRO A 250 -19.93 -14.80 -14.57
CA PRO A 250 -19.45 -13.61 -15.28
C PRO A 250 -18.06 -13.79 -15.92
N VAL A 251 -17.17 -14.61 -15.31
CA VAL A 251 -15.84 -14.91 -15.84
C VAL A 251 -15.97 -15.79 -17.09
N LEU A 252 -16.81 -16.84 -17.04
CA LEU A 252 -17.08 -17.72 -18.17
C LEU A 252 -17.70 -16.99 -19.36
N ARG A 253 -18.53 -15.98 -19.10
CA ARG A 253 -19.14 -15.12 -20.12
C ARG A 253 -18.24 -13.98 -20.60
N ARG A 254 -16.99 -13.88 -20.09
CA ARG A 254 -16.03 -12.81 -20.36
C ARG A 254 -16.54 -11.40 -20.01
N GLU A 255 -17.48 -11.33 -19.10
CA GLU A 255 -18.00 -10.07 -18.52
C GLU A 255 -17.05 -9.54 -17.44
N ARG A 256 -16.24 -10.42 -16.86
CA ARG A 256 -15.23 -10.12 -15.82
C ARG A 256 -13.91 -10.80 -16.14
N ARG A 257 -12.80 -10.04 -16.08
CA ARG A 257 -11.45 -10.58 -16.21
C ARG A 257 -10.99 -11.25 -14.92
N VAL A 258 -10.02 -12.15 -15.06
CA VAL A 258 -9.26 -12.70 -13.94
C VAL A 258 -7.95 -11.94 -13.82
N ALA A 259 -7.74 -11.26 -12.70
CA ALA A 259 -6.48 -10.64 -12.32
C ALA A 259 -5.53 -11.72 -11.76
N CYS A 260 -4.53 -12.07 -12.55
CA CYS A 260 -3.62 -13.18 -12.32
C CYS A 260 -2.30 -12.64 -11.77
N GLU A 261 -1.92 -13.05 -10.56
CA GLU A 261 -0.64 -12.67 -9.97
C GLU A 261 0.51 -13.36 -10.72
N ALA A 262 1.41 -12.56 -11.30
CA ALA A 262 2.57 -13.06 -12.03
C ALA A 262 3.71 -12.04 -12.07
N GLN A 263 4.80 -12.35 -11.40
CA GLN A 263 6.04 -11.54 -11.44
C GLN A 263 6.98 -11.97 -12.56
N LEU A 264 6.95 -13.23 -12.94
CA LEU A 264 7.89 -13.84 -13.89
C LEU A 264 7.24 -14.04 -15.27
N ALA A 265 8.01 -13.88 -16.33
CA ALA A 265 7.56 -14.08 -17.71
C ALA A 265 6.95 -15.46 -17.95
N ARG A 266 7.53 -16.52 -17.36
CA ARG A 266 7.00 -17.88 -17.44
C ARG A 266 5.62 -18.05 -16.81
N ASP A 267 5.31 -17.29 -15.76
CA ASP A 267 4.00 -17.37 -15.10
C ASP A 267 2.96 -16.58 -15.89
N ILE A 268 3.36 -15.48 -16.53
CA ILE A 268 2.53 -14.78 -17.52
C ILE A 268 2.14 -15.73 -18.65
N ASP A 269 3.10 -16.47 -19.23
CA ASP A 269 2.83 -17.46 -20.29
C ASP A 269 1.83 -18.53 -19.82
N ARG A 270 1.96 -19.02 -18.58
CA ARG A 270 1.05 -20.01 -17.98
C ARG A 270 -0.36 -19.48 -17.84
N TRP A 271 -0.52 -18.25 -17.33
CA TRP A 271 -1.83 -17.62 -17.21
C TRP A 271 -2.49 -17.35 -18.56
N LEU A 272 -1.71 -16.91 -19.57
CA LEU A 272 -2.22 -16.73 -20.92
C LEU A 272 -2.65 -18.06 -21.56
N ALA A 273 -1.94 -19.14 -21.29
CA ALA A 273 -2.30 -20.49 -21.76
C ALA A 273 -3.58 -20.98 -21.08
N LEU A 274 -3.69 -20.83 -19.75
CA LEU A 274 -4.89 -21.22 -18.99
C LEU A 274 -6.10 -20.39 -19.38
N GLY A 275 -5.98 -19.08 -19.52
CA GLY A 275 -7.08 -18.21 -19.96
C GLY A 275 -7.60 -18.62 -21.34
N ASN A 276 -6.70 -19.00 -22.26
CA ASN A 276 -7.09 -19.52 -23.58
C ASN A 276 -7.75 -20.90 -23.50
N GLU A 277 -7.23 -21.81 -22.65
CA GLU A 277 -7.75 -23.16 -22.45
C GLU A 277 -9.14 -23.14 -21.79
N LEU A 278 -9.30 -22.35 -20.72
CA LEU A 278 -10.48 -22.35 -19.87
C LEU A 278 -11.51 -21.27 -20.25
N GLY A 279 -11.18 -20.44 -21.24
CA GLY A 279 -12.14 -19.49 -21.83
C GLY A 279 -12.31 -18.18 -21.06
N PHE A 280 -11.36 -17.74 -20.22
CA PHE A 280 -11.44 -16.47 -19.52
C PHE A 280 -10.43 -15.43 -20.00
N ASP A 281 -10.75 -14.16 -19.78
CA ASP A 281 -9.89 -13.03 -20.11
C ASP A 281 -8.95 -12.72 -18.93
N VAL A 282 -7.65 -12.56 -19.23
CA VAL A 282 -6.58 -12.35 -18.25
C VAL A 282 -6.30 -10.86 -18.09
N ALA A 283 -6.01 -10.43 -16.87
CA ALA A 283 -5.24 -9.24 -16.52
C ALA A 283 -4.04 -9.70 -15.66
N ILE A 284 -2.87 -9.09 -15.79
CA ILE A 284 -1.68 -9.45 -15.02
C ILE A 284 -1.52 -8.48 -13.86
N VAL A 285 -1.25 -8.99 -12.65
CA VAL A 285 -0.87 -8.21 -11.47
C VAL A 285 0.55 -8.60 -11.06
N GLY A 286 1.41 -7.60 -10.86
CA GLY A 286 2.83 -7.78 -10.58
C GLY A 286 3.71 -7.33 -11.73
N GLY A 287 3.96 -8.22 -12.67
CA GLY A 287 4.53 -7.92 -13.98
C GLY A 287 6.00 -7.49 -14.00
N ASN A 288 6.83 -7.84 -13.02
CA ASN A 288 8.26 -7.46 -13.01
C ASN A 288 9.04 -7.88 -14.26
N GLN A 289 8.61 -8.98 -14.92
CA GLN A 289 9.18 -9.45 -16.18
C GLN A 289 8.20 -9.35 -17.35
N ALA A 290 7.17 -8.51 -17.25
CA ALA A 290 6.21 -8.33 -18.34
C ALA A 290 6.86 -7.75 -19.62
N PHE A 291 7.98 -7.03 -19.48
CA PHE A 291 8.75 -6.53 -20.61
C PHE A 291 9.20 -7.64 -21.56
N GLU A 292 9.51 -8.85 -21.06
CA GLU A 292 9.88 -10.00 -21.90
C GLU A 292 8.71 -10.53 -22.75
N ARG A 293 7.48 -10.21 -22.38
CA ARG A 293 6.23 -10.66 -23.03
C ARG A 293 5.41 -9.51 -23.62
N ALA A 294 6.00 -8.32 -23.69
CA ALA A 294 5.31 -7.10 -24.12
C ALA A 294 4.62 -7.26 -25.49
N ASP A 295 5.27 -7.91 -26.47
CA ASP A 295 4.68 -8.14 -27.79
C ASP A 295 3.41 -9.00 -27.74
N VAL A 296 3.42 -10.07 -26.93
CA VAL A 296 2.26 -10.97 -26.77
C VAL A 296 1.14 -10.28 -26.01
N LEU A 297 1.49 -9.55 -24.94
CA LEU A 297 0.53 -8.78 -24.13
C LEU A 297 -0.15 -7.70 -24.98
N ALA A 298 0.62 -6.98 -25.81
CA ALA A 298 0.11 -5.98 -26.73
C ALA A 298 -0.83 -6.59 -27.79
N ALA A 299 -0.40 -7.68 -28.44
CA ALA A 299 -1.18 -8.35 -29.48
C ALA A 299 -2.53 -8.88 -28.95
N LYS A 300 -2.55 -9.37 -27.70
CA LYS A 300 -3.76 -9.88 -27.04
C LYS A 300 -4.52 -8.81 -26.25
N ARG A 301 -4.02 -7.57 -26.16
CA ARG A 301 -4.56 -6.48 -25.35
C ARG A 301 -4.78 -6.88 -23.88
N VAL A 302 -3.84 -7.63 -23.33
CA VAL A 302 -3.86 -8.03 -21.92
C VAL A 302 -3.35 -6.87 -21.06
N PRO A 303 -4.15 -6.32 -20.14
CA PRO A 303 -3.70 -5.25 -19.28
C PRO A 303 -2.76 -5.75 -18.19
N VAL A 304 -1.83 -4.89 -17.77
CA VAL A 304 -0.86 -5.18 -16.72
C VAL A 304 -0.97 -4.15 -15.60
N ILE A 305 -1.11 -4.60 -14.37
CA ILE A 305 -1.01 -3.77 -13.18
C ILE A 305 0.39 -3.99 -12.59
N LEU A 306 1.26 -3.01 -12.73
CA LEU A 306 2.65 -3.08 -12.27
C LEU A 306 2.74 -2.72 -10.78
N THR A 307 3.30 -3.62 -9.97
CA THR A 307 3.50 -3.41 -8.52
C THR A 307 4.88 -2.83 -8.18
N LEU A 308 5.74 -2.65 -9.16
CA LEU A 308 7.07 -2.02 -9.06
C LEU A 308 7.98 -2.65 -7.96
N GLU A 309 7.94 -3.97 -7.82
CA GLU A 309 8.70 -4.76 -6.86
C GLU A 309 10.07 -5.18 -7.43
N TRP A 310 10.88 -4.23 -7.87
CA TRP A 310 12.22 -4.54 -8.44
C TRP A 310 13.31 -4.77 -7.39
N GLY A 311 13.02 -4.55 -6.10
CA GLY A 311 13.99 -4.64 -5.00
C GLY A 311 14.95 -3.45 -4.96
N ASP A 312 15.93 -3.54 -4.06
CA ASP A 312 16.95 -2.51 -3.90
C ASP A 312 17.82 -2.36 -5.14
N GLU A 313 18.25 -1.13 -5.40
CA GLU A 313 19.16 -0.84 -6.51
C GLU A 313 20.55 -1.39 -6.20
N PRO A 314 21.08 -2.35 -7.01
CA PRO A 314 22.45 -2.82 -6.84
C PRO A 314 23.46 -1.72 -7.11
N ASP A 315 24.54 -1.69 -6.35
CA ASP A 315 25.66 -0.76 -6.57
C ASP A 315 26.11 -0.79 -8.02
N ASP A 316 26.44 0.40 -8.55
CA ASP A 316 27.02 0.51 -9.89
C ASP A 316 28.50 0.11 -9.85
N PRO A 317 28.88 -1.07 -10.37
CA PRO A 317 30.25 -1.52 -10.34
C PRO A 317 31.18 -0.71 -11.26
N ASP A 318 30.61 0.08 -12.16
CA ASP A 318 31.33 0.93 -13.12
C ASP A 318 31.31 2.42 -12.73
N ALA A 319 30.63 2.79 -11.61
CA ALA A 319 30.68 4.14 -11.09
C ALA A 319 32.12 4.53 -10.76
N LYS A 320 32.60 5.67 -11.28
CA LYS A 320 33.91 6.18 -10.96
C LYS A 320 34.03 6.47 -9.47
N LYS A 321 35.05 5.93 -8.84
CA LYS A 321 35.36 6.16 -7.40
C LYS A 321 35.85 7.60 -7.13
N ASP A 322 35.23 8.61 -7.69
CA ASP A 322 35.65 10.00 -7.44
C ASP A 322 35.13 10.58 -6.12
N ASP A 323 34.23 9.85 -5.40
CA ASP A 323 33.68 10.27 -4.11
C ASP A 323 34.08 9.36 -2.92
N ALA A 324 35.16 8.60 -3.03
CA ALA A 324 35.58 7.59 -2.03
C ALA A 324 36.17 8.19 -0.73
N LYS A 325 35.72 9.35 -0.26
CA LYS A 325 36.07 9.88 1.07
C LYS A 325 34.93 9.97 2.08
N THR A 326 33.70 9.58 1.68
CA THR A 326 32.54 9.67 2.58
C THR A 326 31.92 8.31 2.94
N ASP A 327 32.35 7.21 2.29
CA ASP A 327 31.69 5.89 2.44
C ASP A 327 32.43 4.88 3.32
N GLU A 328 33.61 5.20 3.86
CA GLU A 328 34.25 4.31 4.84
C GLU A 328 33.51 4.22 6.19
N ALA A 329 32.60 5.17 6.46
CA ALA A 329 31.74 5.14 7.66
C ALA A 329 30.47 4.30 7.51
N LYS A 330 30.13 3.81 6.30
CA LYS A 330 28.94 2.98 6.05
C LYS A 330 29.19 1.48 6.01
N LYS A 331 30.43 1.03 6.19
CA LYS A 331 30.78 -0.41 6.10
C LYS A 331 30.56 -1.21 7.37
N ASP A 332 30.34 -0.57 8.49
CA ASP A 332 30.22 -1.30 9.77
C ASP A 332 28.77 -1.64 10.19
N ASP A 333 27.75 -1.03 9.58
CA ASP A 333 26.34 -1.21 9.98
C ASP A 333 25.53 -2.21 9.13
N ALA A 334 26.11 -2.79 8.06
CA ALA A 334 25.42 -3.74 7.18
C ALA A 334 25.51 -5.21 7.62
N LYS A 335 25.79 -5.49 8.91
CA LYS A 335 26.07 -6.86 9.39
C LYS A 335 25.01 -7.47 10.29
N SER A 336 23.79 -6.99 10.30
CA SER A 336 22.75 -7.60 11.14
C SER A 336 21.34 -7.56 10.58
N SER A 337 21.11 -8.08 9.38
CA SER A 337 19.77 -8.53 9.00
C SER A 337 19.80 -9.51 7.82
N GLU A 338 20.41 -10.69 8.03
CA GLU A 338 20.05 -11.85 7.21
C GLU A 338 18.91 -12.58 7.89
N THR A 339 17.70 -12.23 7.53
CA THR A 339 16.53 -13.04 7.84
C THR A 339 16.32 -14.02 6.71
N LYS A 340 16.40 -15.29 7.08
CA LYS A 340 16.23 -16.48 6.27
C LYS A 340 14.95 -16.44 5.45
N SER A 341 15.06 -16.28 4.15
CA SER A 341 14.06 -16.78 3.20
C SER A 341 14.52 -18.16 2.71
N GLY A 342 13.73 -19.17 3.03
CA GLY A 342 14.04 -20.56 2.72
C GLY A 342 13.89 -20.84 1.23
N GLU A 343 14.98 -21.13 0.58
CA GLU A 343 15.01 -21.79 -0.70
C GLU A 343 14.84 -23.29 -0.51
N VAL A 344 13.72 -23.83 -1.00
CA VAL A 344 13.51 -25.27 -1.12
C VAL A 344 14.07 -25.70 -2.47
N GLN A 345 15.31 -26.18 -2.48
CA GLN A 345 15.80 -27.00 -3.58
C GLN A 345 15.60 -28.47 -3.22
N GLY A 346 14.76 -29.13 -3.99
CA GLY A 346 14.59 -30.56 -3.93
C GLY A 346 15.71 -31.27 -4.66
N GLU A 347 16.35 -32.21 -4.01
CA GLU A 347 17.18 -33.25 -4.63
C GLU A 347 16.73 -34.65 -4.21
N PRO A 348 16.94 -35.69 -5.05
CA PRO A 348 16.22 -36.95 -4.92
C PRO A 348 16.90 -37.94 -4.00
N ALA A 349 16.04 -38.79 -3.44
CA ALA A 349 16.37 -39.89 -2.57
C ALA A 349 17.35 -40.92 -3.15
N LYS A 350 18.30 -41.41 -2.32
CA LYS A 350 18.77 -42.77 -2.33
C LYS A 350 19.05 -43.27 -0.92
N GLY A 351 18.56 -44.48 -0.72
CA GLY A 351 18.32 -45.10 0.56
C GLY A 351 19.52 -45.77 1.23
N ALA A 352 19.15 -46.43 2.30
CA ALA A 352 19.71 -47.62 2.97
C ALA A 352 20.56 -47.35 4.24
N GLU A 353 19.92 -47.65 5.35
CA GLU A 353 20.28 -48.60 6.40
C GLU A 353 21.58 -48.42 7.21
N ALA A 354 21.40 -48.30 8.44
CA ALA A 354 21.69 -49.23 9.58
C ALA A 354 22.53 -48.67 10.72
N ARG A 355 21.88 -48.66 11.88
CA ARG A 355 22.28 -49.17 13.23
C ARG A 355 23.57 -48.72 13.92
N THR A 356 23.31 -48.29 15.13
CA THR A 356 23.85 -48.65 16.46
C THR A 356 25.09 -47.93 16.99
N ASP A 357 24.86 -47.34 18.08
CA ASP A 357 25.26 -47.61 19.47
C ASP A 357 26.41 -46.76 20.05
N ALA A 358 26.02 -46.16 21.14
CA ALA A 358 26.72 -45.90 22.41
C ALA A 358 28.24 -45.62 22.44
N SER A 359 28.62 -44.50 23.01
CA SER A 359 29.26 -44.37 24.33
C SER A 359 30.12 -43.11 24.42
N LYS A 360 29.90 -42.40 25.53
CA LYS A 360 30.79 -41.35 26.04
C LYS A 360 32.03 -42.03 26.70
N PRO A 361 33.22 -41.42 26.70
CA PRO A 361 33.64 -40.86 27.95
C PRO A 361 34.39 -39.51 27.88
N ALA A 362 34.46 -38.92 29.07
CA ALA A 362 35.04 -37.66 29.47
C ALA A 362 36.57 -37.58 29.34
N GLY A 363 37.10 -36.34 29.29
CA GLY A 363 38.48 -36.01 29.59
C GLY A 363 38.96 -34.75 28.85
N ALA A 364 38.97 -33.62 29.58
CA ALA A 364 39.73 -32.45 29.18
C ALA A 364 41.24 -32.67 29.38
N PRO A 365 42.12 -32.00 28.63
CA PRO A 365 42.89 -30.97 29.30
C PRO A 365 43.03 -29.65 28.52
N THR A 366 43.06 -28.59 29.32
CA THR A 366 43.48 -27.23 29.03
C THR A 366 44.85 -27.18 28.33
N GLY A 367 44.87 -26.45 27.19
CA GLY A 367 46.07 -26.00 26.53
C GLY A 367 45.72 -24.88 25.57
N ALA A 368 45.93 -23.64 26.02
CA ALA A 368 45.80 -22.47 25.18
C ALA A 368 46.87 -22.51 24.08
N ALA A 369 46.48 -22.89 22.89
CA ALA A 369 47.26 -22.62 21.70
C ALA A 369 46.57 -21.47 20.95
N THR A 370 47.23 -20.33 20.91
CA THR A 370 46.94 -19.18 20.08
C THR A 370 46.89 -19.66 18.61
N GLN A 371 45.71 -19.82 18.07
CA GLN A 371 45.57 -20.05 16.64
C GLN A 371 45.92 -18.74 15.91
N PRO A 372 46.72 -18.82 14.82
CA PRO A 372 46.97 -17.66 13.99
C PRO A 372 45.66 -17.19 13.37
N ASP A 373 45.48 -15.86 13.27
CA ASP A 373 44.39 -15.20 12.57
C ASP A 373 44.21 -15.83 11.19
N GLU A 374 43.28 -16.77 11.07
CA GLU A 374 42.75 -17.16 9.76
C GLU A 374 42.09 -15.90 9.18
N LYS A 375 42.76 -15.26 8.23
CA LYS A 375 42.18 -14.26 7.38
C LYS A 375 40.93 -14.91 6.79
N ARG A 376 39.73 -14.58 7.34
CA ARG A 376 38.46 -14.95 6.75
C ARG A 376 38.52 -14.42 5.33
N TYR A 377 38.43 -15.33 4.36
CA TYR A 377 38.36 -14.99 2.95
C TYR A 377 37.08 -14.20 2.76
N GLU A 378 37.17 -12.87 2.67
CA GLU A 378 36.03 -12.04 2.29
C GLU A 378 35.74 -12.37 0.81
N TYR A 379 34.64 -13.08 0.58
CA TYR A 379 34.19 -13.37 -0.77
C TYR A 379 33.76 -12.05 -1.43
N GLU A 380 34.59 -11.56 -2.33
CA GLU A 380 34.21 -10.43 -3.18
C GLU A 380 33.49 -10.95 -4.43
N GLU A 381 32.23 -10.53 -4.61
CA GLU A 381 31.43 -10.97 -5.74
C GLU A 381 32.07 -10.54 -7.07
N PRO A 382 32.27 -11.45 -8.05
CA PRO A 382 32.90 -11.14 -9.32
C PRO A 382 32.22 -9.98 -10.07
N LEU A 383 33.01 -9.06 -10.65
CA LEU A 383 32.53 -7.88 -11.36
C LEU A 383 31.46 -8.22 -12.43
N GLY A 384 31.62 -9.32 -13.15
CA GLY A 384 30.64 -9.77 -14.14
C GLY A 384 29.28 -10.12 -13.52
N VAL A 385 29.26 -10.70 -12.32
CA VAL A 385 28.01 -11.01 -11.58
C VAL A 385 27.34 -9.73 -11.11
N ARG A 386 28.11 -8.77 -10.55
CA ARG A 386 27.57 -7.46 -10.13
C ARG A 386 26.96 -6.69 -11.31
N ARG A 387 27.65 -6.67 -12.48
CA ARG A 387 27.11 -6.09 -13.72
C ARG A 387 25.81 -6.75 -14.18
N ALA A 388 25.77 -8.09 -14.16
CA ALA A 388 24.58 -8.84 -14.55
C ALA A 388 23.39 -8.61 -13.59
N LYS A 389 23.64 -8.52 -12.28
CA LYS A 389 22.59 -8.16 -11.30
C LYS A 389 22.01 -6.77 -11.57
N ARG A 390 22.88 -5.77 -11.78
CA ARG A 390 22.44 -4.40 -12.09
C ARG A 390 21.68 -4.33 -13.41
N ALA A 391 22.16 -5.00 -14.45
CA ALA A 391 21.45 -5.04 -15.74
C ALA A 391 20.03 -5.59 -15.60
N ARG A 392 19.86 -6.72 -14.90
CA ARG A 392 18.54 -7.31 -14.64
C ARG A 392 17.64 -6.42 -13.80
N TRP A 393 18.22 -5.69 -12.85
CA TRP A 393 17.45 -4.72 -12.05
C TRP A 393 16.96 -3.56 -12.92
N VAL A 394 17.83 -3.01 -13.80
CA VAL A 394 17.47 -1.97 -14.76
C VAL A 394 16.37 -2.43 -15.73
N GLU A 395 16.46 -3.66 -16.26
CA GLU A 395 15.41 -4.24 -17.12
C GLU A 395 14.05 -4.28 -16.41
N ARG A 396 14.01 -4.70 -15.14
CA ARG A 396 12.77 -4.73 -14.35
C ARG A 396 12.25 -3.31 -14.06
N ARG A 397 13.13 -2.40 -13.66
CA ARG A 397 12.78 -1.00 -13.45
C ARG A 397 12.17 -0.39 -14.72
N ASP A 398 12.78 -0.61 -15.87
CA ASP A 398 12.37 -0.02 -17.13
C ASP A 398 11.19 -0.76 -17.80
N CYS A 399 10.62 -1.76 -17.14
CA CYS A 399 9.49 -2.54 -17.64
C CYS A 399 8.33 -1.66 -18.12
N ALA A 400 7.91 -0.67 -17.33
CA ALA A 400 6.84 0.27 -17.69
C ALA A 400 7.11 1.01 -19.01
N LYS A 401 8.37 1.39 -19.27
CA LYS A 401 8.77 2.04 -20.50
C LYS A 401 8.62 1.11 -21.70
N VAL A 402 9.06 -0.15 -21.58
CA VAL A 402 8.91 -1.14 -22.65
C VAL A 402 7.44 -1.43 -22.94
N LEU A 403 6.59 -1.55 -21.90
CA LEU A 403 5.16 -1.75 -22.09
C LEU A 403 4.51 -0.56 -22.81
N ALA A 404 4.91 0.66 -22.46
CA ALA A 404 4.44 1.88 -23.13
C ALA A 404 4.82 1.91 -24.62
N GLU A 405 6.10 1.62 -24.93
CA GLU A 405 6.62 1.58 -26.31
C GLU A 405 5.91 0.52 -27.17
N LYS A 406 5.47 -0.60 -26.58
CA LYS A 406 4.74 -1.67 -27.23
C LYS A 406 3.23 -1.46 -27.25
N GLY A 407 2.72 -0.42 -26.60
CA GLY A 407 1.29 -0.12 -26.53
C GLY A 407 0.48 -1.10 -25.67
N VAL A 408 1.12 -1.74 -24.68
CA VAL A 408 0.44 -2.57 -23.70
C VAL A 408 -0.33 -1.66 -22.74
N PRO A 409 -1.64 -1.88 -22.50
CA PRO A 409 -2.37 -1.15 -21.46
C PRO A 409 -1.79 -1.49 -20.08
N PHE A 410 -1.42 -0.48 -19.28
CA PHE A 410 -0.95 -0.74 -17.93
C PHE A 410 -1.37 0.35 -16.94
N ALA A 411 -1.37 -0.02 -15.68
CA ALA A 411 -1.59 0.83 -14.52
C ALA A 411 -0.59 0.49 -13.42
N PHE A 412 -0.55 1.28 -12.36
CA PHE A 412 0.27 1.00 -11.19
C PHE A 412 -0.59 0.58 -10.00
N GLY A 413 -0.04 -0.28 -9.14
CA GLY A 413 -0.66 -0.73 -7.91
C GLY A 413 0.34 -0.85 -6.78
N THR A 414 -0.10 -0.57 -5.55
CA THR A 414 0.74 -0.66 -4.35
C THR A 414 1.03 -2.10 -3.96
N ALA A 415 0.14 -3.03 -4.29
CA ALA A 415 0.12 -4.38 -3.72
C ALA A 415 0.16 -4.29 -2.17
N GLY A 416 1.20 -4.79 -1.52
CA GLY A 416 1.39 -4.66 -0.07
C GLY A 416 2.20 -3.43 0.36
N GLY A 417 2.59 -2.56 -0.58
CA GLY A 417 3.35 -1.35 -0.29
C GLY A 417 2.49 -0.13 0.04
N SER A 418 3.12 1.00 0.36
CA SER A 418 2.41 2.25 0.63
C SER A 418 2.17 3.08 -0.65
N ALA A 419 1.16 3.94 -0.61
CA ALA A 419 0.84 4.87 -1.71
C ALA A 419 1.99 5.87 -1.97
N SER A 420 2.65 6.35 -0.92
CA SER A 420 3.80 7.25 -1.02
C SER A 420 5.01 6.59 -1.69
N ASP A 421 5.27 5.31 -1.35
CA ASP A 421 6.33 4.52 -2.00
C ASP A 421 6.05 4.31 -3.47
N LEU A 422 4.81 3.97 -3.82
CA LEU A 422 4.41 3.80 -5.21
C LEU A 422 4.66 5.09 -6.00
N LEU A 423 4.22 6.25 -5.48
CA LEU A 423 4.47 7.54 -6.12
C LEU A 423 5.98 7.84 -6.23
N GLY A 424 6.76 7.54 -5.18
CA GLY A 424 8.22 7.66 -5.19
C GLY A 424 8.88 6.80 -6.26
N LYS A 425 8.43 5.55 -6.42
CA LYS A 425 8.91 4.64 -7.47
C LYS A 425 8.52 5.14 -8.86
N VAL A 426 7.30 5.65 -9.06
CA VAL A 426 6.87 6.22 -10.36
C VAL A 426 7.72 7.46 -10.72
N ARG A 427 8.08 8.32 -9.74
CA ARG A 427 9.02 9.43 -9.96
C ARG A 427 10.38 8.93 -10.45
N LYS A 428 10.92 7.87 -9.82
CA LYS A 428 12.17 7.22 -10.29
C LYS A 428 12.06 6.66 -11.71
N LEU A 429 10.90 6.13 -12.12
CA LEU A 429 10.68 5.70 -13.51
C LEU A 429 10.75 6.86 -14.49
N VAL A 430 10.19 8.02 -14.14
CA VAL A 430 10.26 9.22 -14.98
C VAL A 430 11.69 9.75 -15.06
N GLU A 431 12.42 9.78 -13.95
CA GLU A 431 13.86 10.11 -13.94
C GLU A 431 14.68 9.13 -14.80
N ALA A 432 14.26 7.86 -14.88
CA ALA A 432 14.89 6.83 -15.72
C ALA A 432 14.45 6.87 -17.20
N GLY A 433 13.55 7.80 -17.57
CA GLY A 433 13.16 8.05 -18.97
C GLY A 433 11.81 7.48 -19.38
N LEU A 434 10.93 7.11 -18.45
CA LEU A 434 9.51 6.91 -18.75
C LEU A 434 8.88 8.28 -19.06
N PRO A 435 8.20 8.47 -20.22
CA PRO A 435 7.53 9.72 -20.51
C PRO A 435 6.53 10.09 -19.41
N ARG A 436 6.61 11.35 -18.95
CA ARG A 436 5.79 11.87 -17.86
C ARG A 436 4.29 11.70 -18.07
N GLU A 437 3.82 12.00 -19.28
CA GLU A 437 2.40 11.87 -19.66
C GLU A 437 1.92 10.41 -19.58
N VAL A 438 2.81 9.47 -19.92
CA VAL A 438 2.52 8.02 -19.82
C VAL A 438 2.41 7.62 -18.34
N ALA A 439 3.31 8.12 -17.48
CA ALA A 439 3.28 7.84 -16.05
C ALA A 439 2.00 8.39 -15.39
N LEU A 440 1.64 9.66 -15.68
CA LEU A 440 0.41 10.27 -15.17
C LEU A 440 -0.83 9.56 -15.70
N ARG A 441 -0.82 9.15 -16.97
CA ARG A 441 -1.92 8.37 -17.54
C ARG A 441 -2.07 7.03 -16.83
N ALA A 442 -0.98 6.32 -16.56
CA ALA A 442 -1.02 5.03 -15.87
C ALA A 442 -1.50 5.15 -14.42
N LEU A 443 -1.33 6.31 -13.77
CA LEU A 443 -1.87 6.62 -12.45
C LEU A 443 -3.33 7.09 -12.49
N SER A 444 -3.92 7.39 -13.65
CA SER A 444 -5.24 8.00 -13.75
C SER A 444 -6.10 7.34 -14.85
N ALA A 445 -6.17 7.92 -16.05
CA ALA A 445 -7.01 7.43 -17.14
C ALA A 445 -6.66 6.01 -17.60
N GLY A 446 -5.37 5.63 -17.61
CA GLY A 446 -4.92 4.29 -17.93
C GLY A 446 -5.37 3.28 -16.88
N ALA A 447 -5.32 3.63 -15.61
CA ALA A 447 -5.86 2.80 -14.53
C ALA A 447 -7.38 2.63 -14.69
N SER A 448 -8.11 3.70 -14.98
CA SER A 448 -9.55 3.65 -15.29
C SER A 448 -9.87 2.68 -16.43
N GLU A 449 -9.09 2.72 -17.52
CA GLU A 449 -9.25 1.81 -18.67
C GLU A 449 -8.97 0.34 -18.27
N VAL A 450 -7.91 0.09 -17.51
CA VAL A 450 -7.55 -1.24 -17.01
C VAL A 450 -8.65 -1.81 -16.11
N LEU A 451 -9.21 -0.98 -15.23
CA LEU A 451 -10.26 -1.36 -14.28
C LEU A 451 -11.66 -1.39 -14.92
N GLY A 452 -11.85 -0.88 -16.13
CA GLY A 452 -13.16 -0.76 -16.77
C GLY A 452 -14.06 0.30 -16.13
N ALA A 453 -13.50 1.24 -15.36
CA ALA A 453 -14.22 2.25 -14.60
C ALA A 453 -14.28 3.59 -15.37
N SER A 454 -15.14 3.70 -16.36
CA SER A 454 -15.14 4.80 -17.34
C SER A 454 -15.48 6.20 -16.80
N LYS A 455 -15.95 6.34 -15.56
CA LYS A 455 -16.36 7.64 -14.99
C LYS A 455 -15.23 8.37 -14.27
N ILE A 456 -14.12 7.70 -13.97
CA ILE A 456 -12.98 8.21 -13.21
C ILE A 456 -11.75 8.45 -14.09
N GLY A 457 -10.71 9.04 -13.54
CA GLY A 457 -9.37 9.16 -14.15
C GLY A 457 -9.24 10.25 -15.22
N ALA A 458 -10.24 11.10 -15.42
CA ALA A 458 -10.18 12.23 -16.35
C ALA A 458 -10.78 13.49 -15.75
N LEU A 459 -10.15 14.63 -16.04
CA LEU A 459 -10.64 15.96 -15.65
C LEU A 459 -11.51 16.53 -16.79
N GLU A 460 -12.76 16.04 -16.87
CA GLU A 460 -13.71 16.38 -17.95
C GLU A 460 -15.11 16.61 -17.38
N PRO A 461 -15.92 17.50 -18.00
CA PRO A 461 -17.32 17.65 -17.61
C PRO A 461 -18.10 16.34 -17.68
N GLY A 462 -18.94 16.08 -16.68
CA GLY A 462 -19.75 14.87 -16.56
C GLY A 462 -19.07 13.69 -15.87
N ARG A 463 -17.76 13.74 -15.63
CA ARG A 463 -17.00 12.76 -14.84
C ARG A 463 -17.22 12.98 -13.35
N ASP A 464 -16.96 11.97 -12.57
CA ASP A 464 -16.92 12.08 -11.11
C ASP A 464 -15.82 13.07 -10.70
N ALA A 465 -16.05 13.86 -9.65
CA ALA A 465 -15.11 14.91 -9.24
C ALA A 465 -13.98 14.32 -8.37
N ASP A 466 -13.15 13.52 -9.04
CA ASP A 466 -11.94 12.89 -8.49
C ASP A 466 -10.71 13.56 -9.11
N PHE A 467 -10.18 14.58 -8.45
CA PHE A 467 -9.01 15.32 -8.93
C PHE A 467 -8.21 15.94 -7.78
N ALA A 468 -6.97 16.26 -8.05
CA ALA A 468 -6.02 16.81 -7.10
C ALA A 468 -5.46 18.14 -7.60
N LEU A 469 -5.20 19.07 -6.66
CA LEU A 469 -4.47 20.32 -6.92
C LEU A 469 -3.06 20.22 -6.36
N TRP A 470 -2.08 20.35 -7.21
CA TRP A 470 -0.67 20.29 -6.86
C TRP A 470 0.00 21.65 -7.05
N THR A 471 0.97 21.96 -6.18
CA THR A 471 1.77 23.20 -6.29
C THR A 471 2.66 23.23 -7.53
N ALA A 472 3.04 22.04 -8.02
CA ALA A 472 3.87 21.83 -9.21
C ALA A 472 3.48 20.50 -9.88
N ASP A 473 4.31 20.00 -10.82
CA ASP A 473 4.18 18.67 -11.39
C ASP A 473 4.19 17.58 -10.30
N PRO A 474 3.14 16.77 -10.12
CA PRO A 474 3.08 15.74 -9.10
C PRO A 474 4.20 14.70 -9.19
N LEU A 475 4.84 14.55 -10.36
CA LEU A 475 6.00 13.69 -10.56
C LEU A 475 7.35 14.38 -10.30
N SER A 476 7.37 15.66 -9.90
CA SER A 476 8.56 16.31 -9.39
C SER A 476 8.74 16.11 -7.89
N LYS A 477 9.97 16.23 -7.40
CA LYS A 477 10.29 16.07 -5.96
C LYS A 477 9.72 17.20 -5.10
N ASP A 478 9.56 18.39 -5.69
CA ASP A 478 9.13 19.61 -4.98
C ASP A 478 7.61 19.79 -5.01
N ALA A 479 6.89 18.89 -5.68
CA ALA A 479 5.44 18.97 -5.77
C ALA A 479 4.78 18.61 -4.43
N ARG A 480 3.83 19.43 -4.01
CA ARG A 480 3.00 19.19 -2.84
C ARG A 480 1.54 19.16 -3.23
N LEU A 481 0.82 18.29 -2.59
CA LEU A 481 -0.62 18.21 -2.70
C LEU A 481 -1.26 19.31 -1.86
N ALA A 482 -2.05 20.18 -2.49
CA ALA A 482 -2.78 21.24 -1.80
C ALA A 482 -4.21 20.83 -1.49
N TRP A 483 -4.87 20.20 -2.44
CA TRP A 483 -6.24 19.71 -2.32
C TRP A 483 -6.40 18.38 -3.04
N LEU A 484 -7.22 17.51 -2.46
CA LEU A 484 -7.71 16.32 -3.14
C LEU A 484 -9.24 16.32 -3.07
N PHE A 485 -9.87 16.19 -4.22
CA PHE A 485 -11.32 16.00 -4.36
C PHE A 485 -11.56 14.53 -4.66
N VAL A 486 -12.40 13.88 -3.85
CA VAL A 486 -12.79 12.48 -4.01
C VAL A 486 -14.30 12.40 -3.92
N ASP A 487 -14.96 11.92 -4.97
CA ASP A 487 -16.42 11.90 -5.09
C ASP A 487 -17.03 13.30 -4.82
N GLY A 488 -16.28 14.35 -5.19
CA GLY A 488 -16.60 15.75 -4.96
C GLY A 488 -16.34 16.27 -3.54
N PHE A 489 -15.93 15.44 -2.59
CA PHE A 489 -15.55 15.89 -1.25
C PHE A 489 -14.15 16.47 -1.26
N ALA A 490 -14.01 17.69 -0.76
CA ALA A 490 -12.76 18.44 -0.72
C ALA A 490 -11.95 18.11 0.54
N HIS A 491 -10.71 17.69 0.36
CA HIS A 491 -9.71 17.49 1.42
C HIS A 491 -8.58 18.49 1.22
N GLU A 492 -8.37 19.36 2.20
CA GLU A 492 -7.30 20.36 2.20
C GLU A 492 -6.07 19.83 2.92
N PHE A 493 -4.89 20.10 2.38
CA PHE A 493 -3.61 19.73 2.97
C PHE A 493 -2.82 21.00 3.34
N ASP A 494 -2.18 20.95 4.49
CA ASP A 494 -1.36 22.06 4.95
C ASP A 494 -0.07 22.15 4.11
N LEU A 495 0.09 23.27 3.42
CA LEU A 495 1.30 23.56 2.63
C LEU A 495 2.36 24.33 3.43
N THR A 496 2.05 24.70 4.66
CA THR A 496 3.02 25.37 5.52
C THR A 496 4.15 24.40 5.85
N GLU A 497 5.24 24.50 5.12
CA GLU A 497 6.52 24.06 5.66
C GLU A 497 6.78 24.94 6.88
N ALA A 498 7.24 24.33 7.93
CA ALA A 498 8.04 25.07 8.88
C ALA A 498 9.13 25.79 8.06
N ALA A 499 9.04 27.12 7.98
CA ALA A 499 9.96 27.92 7.15
C ALA A 499 11.39 27.47 7.41
N PRO A 500 12.23 27.30 6.36
CA PRO A 500 13.63 26.93 6.57
C PRO A 500 14.21 27.92 7.57
N LEU A 501 14.91 27.41 8.59
CA LEU A 501 15.57 28.27 9.55
C LEU A 501 16.65 29.05 8.80
N GLU A 502 16.38 30.33 8.53
CA GLU A 502 17.30 31.22 7.83
C GLU A 502 18.04 32.12 8.83
N GLY A 503 19.32 32.32 8.56
CA GLY A 503 20.20 33.16 9.36
C GLY A 503 21.27 32.37 10.12
N ALA A 504 22.23 33.08 10.67
CA ALA A 504 23.24 32.53 11.57
C ALA A 504 22.67 32.38 13.00
N PRO A 505 23.21 31.49 13.84
CA PRO A 505 22.95 31.49 15.27
C PRO A 505 23.26 32.84 15.90
N ASP A 506 22.50 33.22 16.92
CA ASP A 506 22.81 34.41 17.73
C ASP A 506 24.19 34.24 18.42
N GLU A 507 24.84 35.35 18.74
CA GLU A 507 26.13 35.33 19.42
C GLU A 507 26.02 34.63 20.78
N GLY A 508 26.87 33.60 21.00
CA GLY A 508 26.84 32.78 22.23
C GLY A 508 25.88 31.59 22.23
N VAL A 509 25.14 31.34 21.16
CA VAL A 509 24.31 30.13 21.03
C VAL A 509 25.17 28.97 20.52
N ASP A 510 25.33 27.94 21.33
CA ASP A 510 26.02 26.71 20.99
C ASP A 510 25.19 25.48 21.40
N ALA A 511 24.70 24.75 20.40
CA ALA A 511 23.93 23.52 20.58
C ALA A 511 24.83 22.28 20.77
N SER A 512 26.17 22.41 20.64
CA SER A 512 27.08 21.26 20.77
C SER A 512 27.07 20.72 22.18
N GLY A 513 27.14 19.39 22.33
CA GLY A 513 27.19 18.69 23.61
C GLY A 513 26.12 17.63 23.75
N VAL A 514 25.98 17.09 24.98
CA VAL A 514 25.02 16.05 25.30
C VAL A 514 23.77 16.66 25.87
N TRP A 515 22.63 16.34 25.26
CA TRP A 515 21.32 16.80 25.69
C TRP A 515 20.47 15.63 26.18
N THR A 516 19.71 15.84 27.24
CA THR A 516 18.67 14.92 27.67
C THR A 516 17.32 15.54 27.36
N VAL A 517 16.49 14.85 26.58
CA VAL A 517 15.20 15.34 26.12
C VAL A 517 14.08 14.48 26.70
N ASP A 518 13.18 15.12 27.42
CA ASP A 518 11.96 14.53 27.95
C ASP A 518 10.79 14.88 27.06
N VAL A 519 10.13 13.86 26.51
CA VAL A 519 8.96 14.00 25.63
C VAL A 519 7.70 13.71 26.44
N LYS A 520 6.73 14.62 26.38
CA LYS A 520 5.44 14.43 27.03
C LYS A 520 4.48 13.71 26.10
N SER A 521 4.27 12.42 26.32
CA SER A 521 3.24 11.63 25.65
C SER A 521 1.95 11.61 26.50
N PRO A 522 0.77 11.78 25.88
CA PRO A 522 -0.51 11.69 26.60
C PRO A 522 -0.84 10.26 27.04
N ASP A 523 -0.32 9.24 26.34
CA ASP A 523 -0.73 7.84 26.51
C ASP A 523 0.15 7.05 27.49
N ALA A 524 1.45 7.35 27.56
CA ALA A 524 2.40 6.71 28.48
C ALA A 524 3.66 7.56 28.67
N PRO A 525 4.31 7.52 29.85
CA PRO A 525 5.59 8.19 30.05
C PRO A 525 6.66 7.56 29.15
N MET A 526 7.29 8.36 28.29
CA MET A 526 8.40 7.94 27.46
C MET A 526 9.73 8.04 28.22
N PRO A 527 10.66 7.09 28.04
CA PRO A 527 12.00 7.23 28.59
C PRO A 527 12.71 8.46 28.03
N PRO A 528 13.54 9.15 28.84
CA PRO A 528 14.33 10.27 28.35
C PRO A 528 15.22 9.87 27.17
N GLN A 529 15.27 10.73 26.18
CA GLN A 529 16.10 10.56 24.99
C GLN A 529 17.44 11.27 25.19
N VAL A 530 18.52 10.72 24.68
CA VAL A 530 19.83 11.33 24.75
C VAL A 530 20.30 11.73 23.36
N LEU A 531 20.64 13.01 23.17
CA LEU A 531 21.15 13.56 21.92
C LEU A 531 22.60 14.00 22.12
N GLU A 532 23.48 13.52 21.26
CA GLU A 532 24.87 14.00 21.17
C GLU A 532 24.99 14.88 19.93
N LEU A 533 25.17 16.18 20.12
CA LEU A 533 25.13 17.16 19.04
C LEU A 533 26.48 17.84 18.82
N ALA A 534 26.81 18.10 17.56
CA ALA A 534 27.92 18.92 17.13
C ALA A 534 27.41 20.02 16.18
N MET A 535 27.62 21.29 16.55
CA MET A 535 27.22 22.45 15.76
C MET A 535 28.43 23.07 15.06
N LYS A 536 28.24 23.41 13.79
CA LYS A 536 29.21 24.17 13.01
C LYS A 536 28.95 25.67 13.13
N PRO A 537 29.93 26.54 12.83
CA PRO A 537 29.77 27.99 12.88
C PRO A 537 28.66 28.56 11.96
N ASP A 538 28.28 27.81 10.92
CA ASP A 538 27.21 28.18 10.00
C ASP A 538 25.79 27.82 10.55
N GLY A 539 25.71 27.28 11.77
CA GLY A 539 24.49 26.82 12.39
C GLY A 539 24.05 25.41 12.01
N THR A 540 24.80 24.72 11.16
CA THR A 540 24.51 23.31 10.85
C THR A 540 24.78 22.44 12.06
N VAL A 541 23.80 21.59 12.43
CA VAL A 541 23.91 20.63 13.55
C VAL A 541 23.86 19.22 13.01
N THR A 542 24.77 18.39 13.50
CA THR A 542 24.79 16.96 13.24
C THR A 542 24.98 16.22 14.57
N GLY A 543 24.47 15.02 14.68
CA GLY A 543 24.61 14.26 15.92
C GLY A 543 23.97 12.89 15.88
N THR A 544 23.83 12.29 17.05
CA THR A 544 23.17 11.01 17.26
C THR A 544 22.05 11.17 18.30
N LEU A 545 20.96 10.48 18.07
CA LEU A 545 19.85 10.33 19.01
C LEU A 545 19.83 8.90 19.51
N THR A 546 19.86 8.74 20.81
CA THR A 546 19.64 7.46 21.50
C THR A 546 18.27 7.50 22.15
N ALA A 547 17.36 6.65 21.68
CA ALA A 547 16.03 6.45 22.24
C ALA A 547 15.86 4.97 22.65
N THR A 548 14.87 4.68 23.50
CA THR A 548 14.54 3.31 23.89
C THR A 548 13.40 2.80 23.03
N ASN A 549 13.58 1.67 22.37
CA ASN A 549 12.51 1.02 21.61
C ASN A 549 11.40 0.54 22.55
N PRO A 550 10.16 0.97 22.37
CA PRO A 550 9.05 0.61 23.25
C PRO A 550 8.69 -0.89 23.21
N MET A 551 9.06 -1.61 22.14
CA MET A 551 8.70 -3.03 21.97
C MET A 551 9.65 -3.99 22.73
N ASP A 552 10.96 -3.74 22.68
CA ASP A 552 11.97 -4.65 23.21
C ASP A 552 12.86 -4.03 24.30
N GLN A 553 12.63 -2.75 24.66
CA GLN A 553 13.39 -1.98 25.64
C GLN A 553 14.89 -1.82 25.30
N GLN A 554 15.29 -2.08 24.05
CA GLN A 554 16.67 -1.92 23.61
C GLN A 554 16.95 -0.47 23.20
N PRO A 555 18.17 0.02 23.37
CA PRO A 555 18.55 1.35 22.88
C PRO A 555 18.61 1.37 21.36
N MET A 556 17.93 2.33 20.75
CA MET A 556 18.00 2.64 19.33
C MET A 556 18.85 3.89 19.13
N ILE A 557 19.82 3.80 18.23
CA ILE A 557 20.68 4.92 17.89
C ILE A 557 20.41 5.31 16.44
N THR A 558 20.04 6.58 16.22
CA THR A 558 19.87 7.12 14.87
C THR A 558 20.62 8.43 14.69
N LYS A 559 20.88 8.79 13.43
CA LYS A 559 21.56 10.05 13.09
C LYS A 559 20.58 11.21 13.17
N LEU A 560 21.05 12.32 13.73
CA LEU A 560 20.37 13.60 13.72
C LEU A 560 21.06 14.57 12.76
N THR A 561 20.25 15.30 12.01
CA THR A 561 20.71 16.41 11.20
C THR A 561 19.77 17.59 11.37
N GLY A 562 20.28 18.81 11.30
CA GLY A 562 19.43 19.98 11.40
C GLY A 562 20.20 21.28 11.40
N ARG A 563 19.56 22.31 11.92
CA ARG A 563 20.11 23.67 11.91
C ARG A 563 19.65 24.48 13.13
N VAL A 564 20.54 25.37 13.56
CA VAL A 564 20.23 26.45 14.49
C VAL A 564 20.27 27.77 13.72
N ALA A 565 19.24 28.58 13.85
CA ALA A 565 19.21 29.95 13.36
C ALA A 565 18.64 30.86 14.46
N LYS A 566 19.32 31.92 14.78
CA LYS A 566 19.05 32.75 15.98
C LYS A 566 19.06 31.85 17.23
N LYS A 567 17.93 31.73 17.89
CA LYS A 567 17.72 30.86 19.06
C LYS A 567 16.87 29.62 18.74
N GLN A 568 16.46 29.45 17.51
CA GLN A 568 15.62 28.33 17.12
C GLN A 568 16.49 27.17 16.62
N MET A 569 16.25 25.97 17.13
CA MET A 569 16.89 24.75 16.71
C MET A 569 15.87 23.78 16.14
N ARG A 570 16.12 23.29 14.94
CA ARG A 570 15.33 22.25 14.31
C ARG A 570 16.23 21.09 13.95
N LEU A 571 15.83 19.88 14.41
CA LEU A 571 16.56 18.64 14.16
C LEU A 571 15.62 17.60 13.58
N THR A 572 16.11 16.80 12.64
CA THR A 572 15.39 15.70 12.04
C THR A 572 16.12 14.39 12.28
N ALA A 573 15.37 13.35 12.61
CA ALA A 573 15.84 11.98 12.79
C ALA A 573 14.94 11.02 12.01
N LYS A 574 15.53 9.94 11.48
CA LYS A 574 14.78 8.86 10.83
C LYS A 574 15.09 7.56 11.55
N PHE A 575 14.04 6.89 12.01
CA PHE A 575 14.14 5.57 12.61
C PHE A 575 13.66 4.55 11.59
N ASP A 576 14.49 3.54 11.35
CA ASP A 576 14.15 2.40 10.54
C ASP A 576 14.01 1.19 11.48
N LEU A 577 12.78 0.72 11.66
CA LEU A 577 12.44 -0.43 12.51
C LEU A 577 12.04 -1.65 11.65
N GLY A 578 12.60 -1.73 10.44
CA GLY A 578 12.29 -2.77 9.46
C GLY A 578 11.01 -2.45 8.68
N GLU A 579 9.87 -2.91 9.12
CA GLU A 579 8.58 -2.60 8.46
C GLU A 579 8.03 -1.22 8.82
N LEU A 580 8.56 -0.58 9.87
CA LEU A 580 8.09 0.71 10.35
C LEU A 580 9.18 1.78 10.20
N GLN A 581 8.94 2.75 9.32
CA GLN A 581 9.76 3.95 9.22
C GLN A 581 9.11 5.10 9.99
N ILE A 582 9.88 5.76 10.84
CA ILE A 582 9.42 6.89 11.65
C ILE A 582 10.32 8.10 11.38
N ASP A 583 9.72 9.19 10.92
CA ASP A 583 10.37 10.49 10.81
C ASP A 583 10.04 11.32 12.05
N ALA A 584 11.07 11.79 12.75
CA ALA A 584 10.94 12.65 13.93
C ALA A 584 11.55 14.02 13.65
N GLU A 585 10.77 15.07 13.85
CA GLU A 585 11.21 16.46 13.70
C GLU A 585 11.04 17.19 15.04
N TYR A 586 12.15 17.65 15.59
CA TYR A 586 12.20 18.49 16.79
C TYR A 586 12.31 19.94 16.36
N ASP A 587 11.37 20.79 16.73
CA ASP A 587 11.39 22.23 16.49
C ASP A 587 11.20 22.97 17.81
N GLY A 588 12.17 23.77 18.22
CA GLY A 588 12.09 24.46 19.51
C GLY A 588 13.13 25.55 19.71
N GLU A 589 12.89 26.34 20.76
CA GLU A 589 13.72 27.49 21.14
C GLU A 589 14.79 27.09 22.16
N LEU A 590 16.03 27.51 21.87
CA LEU A 590 17.19 27.39 22.76
C LEU A 590 17.25 28.60 23.72
N ALA A 591 17.29 28.31 25.02
CA ALA A 591 17.44 29.28 26.09
C ALA A 591 18.61 28.88 27.00
N GLY A 592 19.85 29.19 26.58
CA GLY A 592 21.08 28.72 27.24
C GLY A 592 21.18 27.20 27.18
N ASP A 593 21.24 26.54 28.35
CA ASP A 593 21.32 25.08 28.44
C ASP A 593 19.95 24.37 28.41
N SER A 594 18.88 25.07 28.07
CA SER A 594 17.54 24.49 27.90
C SER A 594 17.04 24.62 26.48
N TRP A 595 16.32 23.61 26.01
CA TRP A 595 15.69 23.54 24.70
C TRP A 595 14.27 23.03 24.85
N SER A 596 13.28 23.75 24.35
CA SER A 596 11.88 23.34 24.46
C SER A 596 11.10 23.65 23.20
N GLY A 597 10.15 22.80 22.88
CA GLY A 597 9.37 22.95 21.66
C GLY A 597 8.45 21.77 21.40
N THR A 598 8.21 21.52 20.12
CA THR A 598 7.32 20.46 19.66
C THR A 598 8.11 19.41 18.89
N LEU A 599 7.90 18.15 19.24
CA LEU A 599 8.34 16.98 18.49
C LEU A 599 7.17 16.53 17.60
N THR A 600 7.39 16.57 16.31
CA THR A 600 6.46 16.02 15.32
C THR A 600 6.97 14.63 14.90
N VAL A 601 6.18 13.59 15.14
CA VAL A 601 6.49 12.21 14.77
C VAL A 601 5.57 11.80 13.63
N LYS A 602 6.15 11.39 12.51
CA LYS A 602 5.43 10.90 11.34
C LYS A 602 5.81 9.44 11.07
N GLY A 603 4.81 8.60 10.91
CA GLY A 603 4.99 7.19 10.61
C GLY A 603 3.76 6.60 9.92
N SER A 604 3.74 5.30 9.71
CA SER A 604 2.57 4.59 9.16
C SER A 604 1.30 4.71 10.01
N PHE A 605 1.44 5.17 11.27
CA PHE A 605 0.35 5.44 12.21
C PHE A 605 -0.15 6.90 12.18
N GLY A 606 0.33 7.73 11.23
CA GLY A 606 -0.06 9.15 11.10
C GLY A 606 0.97 10.12 11.67
N GLU A 607 0.56 11.38 11.85
CA GLU A 607 1.36 12.46 12.43
C GLU A 607 0.91 12.73 13.88
N GLN A 608 1.85 12.69 14.82
CA GLN A 608 1.64 13.08 16.21
C GLN A 608 2.52 14.27 16.57
N LYS A 609 1.97 15.24 17.31
CA LYS A 609 2.70 16.39 17.85
C LYS A 609 2.75 16.28 19.37
N LEU A 610 3.96 16.25 19.90
CA LEU A 610 4.25 16.08 21.33
C LEU A 610 5.11 17.24 21.83
N ASP A 611 4.86 17.73 23.02
CA ASP A 611 5.73 18.72 23.64
C ASP A 611 6.99 18.06 24.20
N PHE A 612 8.13 18.70 24.05
CA PHE A 612 9.38 18.23 24.65
C PHE A 612 10.12 19.32 25.43
N LYS A 613 10.96 18.88 26.36
CA LYS A 613 11.93 19.71 27.06
C LYS A 613 13.27 19.03 27.08
N GLY A 614 14.29 19.73 26.60
CA GLY A 614 15.69 19.29 26.61
C GLY A 614 16.52 20.10 27.59
N ALA A 615 17.46 19.45 28.23
CA ALA A 615 18.47 20.07 29.08
C ALA A 615 19.86 19.58 28.66
N LYS A 616 20.80 20.52 28.50
CA LYS A 616 22.20 20.23 28.18
C LYS A 616 22.90 19.73 29.43
N LYS A 617 23.61 18.62 29.33
CA LYS A 617 24.43 18.13 30.45
C LYS A 617 25.65 19.02 30.63
N PRO A 618 25.95 19.47 31.85
CA PRO A 618 27.22 20.16 32.08
C PRO A 618 28.38 19.25 31.70
N GLN A 619 29.37 19.83 31.01
CA GLN A 619 30.60 19.13 30.62
C GLN A 619 31.47 18.79 31.82
#